data_d5a5b210154b44343c9d8ff78568ee79
#
_entry.id   d5a5b210154b44343c9d8ff78568ee79
#
_cell.length_a   1.000
_cell.length_b   1.000
_cell.length_c   1.000
_cell.angle_alpha   90.00
_cell.angle_beta   90.00
_cell.angle_gamma   90.00
#
_symmetry.space_group_name_H-M   'P 1'
#
loop_
_entity.id
_entity.type
_entity.pdbx_description
1 polymer ?
#
loop_
_entity_poly.entity_id
_entity_poly.type
_entity_poly.pdbx_seq_one_letter_code
_entity_poly.pdbx_strand_id
1 'polypeptide(L)'
;TGQFAPYPKKTVQGGHNQLQMLVKEREAYIAKVDNPRSFPWRMSIVTTSDKDLAASNLSYLLAAPSRLTDISWIKPGKVAWDWWNNWNLDGVDFITGVNNPTYKAYIDFASANGIEYVILDEGWAVNLQADLMQVVKDINLKELVDYAASKNVGIILWAGYYAFDRDMENVCRYFADMGVKGFKVDFMDRDDQYMTAFNYRAAEMCAKYKL
;
A
#
# COMPACT_ATOMS: atom_id res chain seq x y z
N THR A 1 13.62 0.23 15.97
CA THR A 1 13.87 -0.38 17.28
C THR A 1 13.62 -1.88 17.21
N GLY A 2 14.31 -2.67 18.04
CA GLY A 2 14.10 -4.12 18.09
C GLY A 2 12.96 -4.55 19.02
N GLN A 3 12.12 -3.64 19.48
CA GLN A 3 11.05 -3.92 20.46
C GLN A 3 9.71 -3.52 19.87
N PHE A 4 8.77 -4.47 19.83
CA PHE A 4 7.39 -4.24 19.45
C PHE A 4 6.58 -3.62 20.60
N ALA A 5 5.55 -2.86 20.27
CA ALA A 5 4.64 -2.32 21.25
C ALA A 5 3.79 -3.43 21.91
N PRO A 6 3.35 -3.23 23.18
CA PRO A 6 2.44 -4.15 23.84
C PRO A 6 1.13 -4.33 23.06
N TYR A 7 0.50 -5.50 23.25
CA TYR A 7 -0.73 -5.89 22.56
C TYR A 7 -1.85 -4.84 22.73
N PRO A 8 -2.58 -4.47 21.69
CA PRO A 8 -3.66 -3.49 21.78
C PRO A 8 -4.87 -4.10 22.50
N LYS A 9 -5.27 -3.48 23.61
CA LYS A 9 -6.46 -3.86 24.38
C LYS A 9 -7.72 -3.18 23.86
N LYS A 10 -7.60 -1.87 23.57
CA LYS A 10 -8.70 -1.04 23.10
C LYS A 10 -8.23 -0.11 21.99
N THR A 11 -8.94 -0.12 20.89
CA THR A 11 -8.68 0.77 19.75
C THR A 11 -9.91 1.59 19.42
N VAL A 12 -9.71 2.76 18.83
CA VAL A 12 -10.76 3.62 18.29
C VAL A 12 -10.33 4.16 16.93
N GLN A 13 -11.29 4.32 16.04
CA GLN A 13 -11.05 4.99 14.77
C GLN A 13 -10.63 6.43 15.00
N GLY A 14 -9.67 6.94 14.26
CA GLY A 14 -9.16 8.30 14.38
C GLY A 14 -7.91 8.52 13.54
N GLY A 15 -7.08 9.47 13.98
CA GLY A 15 -5.86 9.83 13.30
C GLY A 15 -6.09 10.55 11.98
N HIS A 16 -5.12 10.48 11.07
CA HIS A 16 -5.18 11.15 9.77
C HIS A 16 -6.43 10.73 9.00
N ASN A 17 -7.29 11.70 8.69
CA ASN A 17 -8.54 11.52 7.93
C ASN A 17 -9.40 10.32 8.36
N GLN A 18 -9.37 9.94 9.65
CA GLN A 18 -10.07 8.77 10.22
C GLN A 18 -9.58 7.42 9.67
N LEU A 19 -8.36 7.36 9.16
CA LEU A 19 -7.79 6.19 8.48
C LEU A 19 -6.96 5.28 9.37
N GLN A 20 -6.89 5.60 10.67
CA GLN A 20 -6.13 4.84 11.66
C GLN A 20 -7.05 4.19 12.71
N MET A 21 -6.55 3.14 13.35
CA MET A 21 -7.12 2.56 14.56
C MET A 21 -6.18 2.86 15.73
N LEU A 22 -6.42 4.00 16.41
CA LEU A 22 -5.60 4.50 17.50
C LEU A 22 -5.74 3.59 18.73
N VAL A 23 -4.61 3.15 19.31
CA VAL A 23 -4.61 2.35 20.52
C VAL A 23 -4.80 3.27 21.72
N LYS A 24 -5.89 3.09 22.47
CA LYS A 24 -6.20 3.82 23.70
C LYS A 24 -5.72 3.11 24.96
N GLU A 25 -5.71 1.78 24.94
CA GLU A 25 -5.25 0.95 26.04
C GLU A 25 -4.43 -0.21 25.51
N ARG A 26 -3.38 -0.60 26.24
CA ARG A 26 -2.53 -1.74 25.91
C ARG A 26 -2.54 -2.76 27.04
N GLU A 27 -2.32 -4.01 26.71
CA GLU A 27 -2.14 -5.10 27.66
C GLU A 27 -0.72 -5.07 28.26
N ALA A 28 -0.52 -5.82 29.35
CA ALA A 28 0.79 -5.95 29.97
C ALA A 28 1.75 -6.93 29.26
N TYR A 29 1.34 -7.47 28.11
CA TYR A 29 2.13 -8.41 27.32
C TYR A 29 2.26 -7.90 25.85
N ILE A 30 3.32 -8.33 25.19
CA ILE A 30 3.62 -7.90 23.81
C ILE A 30 2.81 -8.71 22.80
N ALA A 31 2.69 -10.02 23.02
CA ALA A 31 2.03 -10.93 22.10
C ALA A 31 1.21 -11.99 22.82
N LYS A 32 0.12 -12.41 22.17
CA LYS A 32 -0.71 -13.54 22.56
C LYS A 32 -0.50 -14.67 21.54
N VAL A 33 -0.21 -15.86 22.05
CA VAL A 33 0.01 -17.06 21.22
C VAL A 33 -0.79 -18.22 21.79
N ASP A 34 -1.41 -19.00 20.93
CA ASP A 34 -2.36 -20.03 21.35
C ASP A 34 -1.74 -21.42 21.52
N ASN A 35 -0.56 -21.66 20.92
CA ASN A 35 0.10 -22.97 20.91
C ASN A 35 1.62 -22.84 20.90
N PRO A 36 2.37 -23.92 21.18
CA PRO A 36 3.79 -23.97 20.90
C PRO A 36 4.06 -23.57 19.45
N ARG A 37 5.00 -22.66 19.24
CA ARG A 37 5.35 -22.15 17.91
C ARG A 37 6.83 -21.81 17.80
N SER A 38 7.32 -21.79 16.59
CA SER A 38 8.63 -21.22 16.28
C SER A 38 8.53 -19.69 16.23
N PHE A 39 9.48 -19.01 16.86
CA PHE A 39 9.60 -17.57 16.78
C PHE A 39 10.50 -17.16 15.62
N PRO A 40 10.27 -15.98 15.01
CA PRO A 40 11.11 -15.48 13.94
C PRO A 40 12.54 -15.21 14.45
N TRP A 41 13.50 -15.40 13.58
CA TRP A 41 14.88 -14.98 13.83
C TRP A 41 14.96 -13.46 13.92
N ARG A 42 15.79 -12.98 14.84
CA ARG A 42 16.23 -11.60 14.86
C ARG A 42 17.67 -11.56 14.38
N MET A 43 17.95 -10.63 13.49
CA MET A 43 19.30 -10.44 12.99
C MET A 43 19.70 -8.97 13.09
N SER A 44 20.99 -8.75 13.22
CA SER A 44 21.62 -7.43 13.12
C SER A 44 22.76 -7.51 12.13
N ILE A 45 22.82 -6.57 11.20
CA ILE A 45 23.92 -6.43 10.27
C ILE A 45 24.85 -5.37 10.84
N VAL A 46 26.08 -5.75 11.10
CA VAL A 46 27.14 -4.86 11.59
C VAL A 46 28.23 -4.80 10.55
N THR A 47 28.56 -3.59 10.09
CA THR A 47 29.58 -3.36 9.08
C THR A 47 30.31 -2.05 9.35
N THR A 48 31.51 -1.91 8.82
CA THR A 48 32.30 -0.66 8.86
C THR A 48 32.16 0.15 7.58
N SER A 49 31.33 -0.31 6.63
CA SER A 49 31.14 0.31 5.32
C SER A 49 29.66 0.41 4.97
N ASP A 50 29.18 1.60 4.63
CA ASP A 50 27.81 1.82 4.18
C ASP A 50 27.50 1.04 2.89
N LYS A 51 28.50 0.89 2.02
CA LYS A 51 28.40 0.10 0.80
C LYS A 51 28.05 -1.36 1.10
N ASP A 52 28.71 -1.97 2.09
CA ASP A 52 28.47 -3.36 2.46
C ASP A 52 27.09 -3.53 3.11
N LEU A 53 26.63 -2.52 3.85
CA LEU A 53 25.27 -2.50 4.39
C LEU A 53 24.23 -2.45 3.26
N ALA A 54 24.40 -1.55 2.30
CA ALA A 54 23.47 -1.38 1.18
C ALA A 54 23.46 -2.63 0.25
N ALA A 55 24.60 -3.30 0.11
CA ALA A 55 24.73 -4.49 -0.73
C ALA A 55 24.37 -5.82 -0.01
N SER A 56 24.03 -5.77 1.28
CA SER A 56 23.73 -6.97 2.06
C SER A 56 22.41 -7.62 1.63
N ASN A 57 22.46 -8.90 1.32
CA ASN A 57 21.30 -9.73 1.01
C ASN A 57 20.92 -10.70 2.14
N LEU A 58 21.45 -10.51 3.34
CA LEU A 58 21.22 -11.41 4.48
C LEU A 58 19.74 -11.55 4.85
N SER A 59 18.95 -10.49 4.71
CA SER A 59 17.51 -10.54 4.96
C SER A 59 16.80 -11.54 4.04
N TYR A 60 17.20 -11.60 2.78
CA TYR A 60 16.64 -12.56 1.80
C TYR A 60 17.14 -13.99 2.06
N LEU A 61 18.40 -14.14 2.42
CA LEU A 61 18.99 -15.47 2.69
C LEU A 61 18.41 -16.13 3.96
N LEU A 62 18.02 -15.33 4.95
CA LEU A 62 17.44 -15.80 6.21
C LEU A 62 15.91 -15.80 6.22
N ALA A 63 15.26 -15.22 5.20
CA ALA A 63 13.81 -15.22 5.09
C ALA A 63 13.26 -16.64 4.87
N ALA A 64 12.03 -16.86 5.35
CA ALA A 64 11.30 -18.07 5.01
C ALA A 64 11.06 -18.13 3.48
N PRO A 65 10.99 -19.33 2.89
CA PRO A 65 10.66 -19.46 1.47
C PRO A 65 9.33 -18.80 1.12
N SER A 66 9.21 -18.32 -0.12
CA SER A 66 7.95 -17.80 -0.64
C SER A 66 6.84 -18.83 -0.51
N ARG A 67 5.65 -18.40 -0.08
CA ARG A 67 4.44 -19.22 -0.07
C ARG A 67 3.65 -19.16 -1.37
N LEU A 68 4.06 -18.27 -2.29
CA LEU A 68 3.45 -18.16 -3.62
C LEU A 68 4.08 -19.16 -4.57
N THR A 69 3.25 -19.97 -5.22
CA THR A 69 3.67 -20.93 -6.25
C THR A 69 3.77 -20.32 -7.64
N ASP A 70 2.96 -19.29 -7.91
CA ASP A 70 2.99 -18.52 -9.16
C ASP A 70 3.27 -17.05 -8.83
N ILE A 71 4.39 -16.54 -9.31
CA ILE A 71 4.81 -15.13 -9.19
C ILE A 71 4.89 -14.44 -10.56
N SER A 72 4.46 -15.10 -11.64
CA SER A 72 4.56 -14.58 -13.00
C SER A 72 3.77 -13.30 -13.24
N TRP A 73 2.74 -13.06 -12.43
CA TRP A 73 1.89 -11.86 -12.46
C TRP A 73 2.55 -10.64 -11.80
N ILE A 74 3.54 -10.83 -10.93
CA ILE A 74 4.27 -9.74 -10.28
C ILE A 74 5.19 -9.10 -11.32
N LYS A 75 4.95 -7.84 -11.63
CA LYS A 75 5.75 -7.07 -12.60
C LYS A 75 6.40 -5.90 -11.88
N PRO A 76 7.68 -5.98 -11.51
CA PRO A 76 8.44 -4.84 -11.00
C PRO A 76 8.49 -3.71 -12.01
N GLY A 77 8.48 -2.47 -11.53
CA GLY A 77 8.54 -1.32 -12.41
C GLY A 77 8.72 -0.01 -11.65
N LYS A 78 8.91 1.05 -12.40
CA LYS A 78 8.98 2.43 -11.90
C LYS A 78 7.57 2.97 -11.73
N VAL A 79 7.42 3.95 -10.85
CA VAL A 79 6.14 4.57 -10.53
C VAL A 79 6.24 6.08 -10.69
N ALA A 80 5.30 6.69 -11.39
CA ALA A 80 5.04 8.12 -11.29
C ALA A 80 4.07 8.35 -10.12
N TRP A 81 4.51 9.17 -9.16
CA TRP A 81 3.81 9.37 -7.90
C TRP A 81 3.40 10.84 -7.75
N ASP A 82 2.10 11.10 -7.76
CA ASP A 82 1.46 12.42 -7.81
C ASP A 82 1.67 13.25 -6.52
N TRP A 83 1.65 12.61 -5.36
CA TRP A 83 1.80 13.29 -4.07
C TRP A 83 3.14 14.01 -3.92
N TRP A 84 4.21 13.48 -4.55
CA TRP A 84 5.56 14.02 -4.41
C TRP A 84 5.68 15.47 -4.86
N ASN A 85 4.93 15.88 -5.88
CA ASN A 85 4.87 17.26 -6.38
C ASN A 85 3.51 17.93 -6.15
N ASN A 86 2.74 17.43 -5.15
CA ASN A 86 1.46 17.99 -4.74
C ASN A 86 0.45 18.11 -5.89
N TRP A 87 0.36 17.05 -6.70
CA TRP A 87 -0.52 16.97 -7.89
C TRP A 87 -0.30 18.09 -8.92
N ASN A 88 0.76 18.87 -8.81
CA ASN A 88 1.04 19.97 -9.73
C ASN A 88 1.63 19.46 -11.05
N LEU A 89 1.20 20.10 -12.12
CA LEU A 89 1.79 19.97 -13.46
C LEU A 89 2.03 21.36 -14.02
N ASP A 90 3.08 21.50 -14.81
CA ASP A 90 3.39 22.72 -15.55
C ASP A 90 3.07 22.53 -17.04
N GLY A 91 2.74 23.63 -17.74
CA GLY A 91 2.47 23.61 -19.18
C GLY A 91 1.16 22.91 -19.59
N VAL A 92 0.18 22.84 -18.71
CA VAL A 92 -1.17 22.29 -18.99
C VAL A 92 -2.22 23.42 -19.03
N ASP A 93 -3.33 23.20 -19.74
CA ASP A 93 -4.42 24.16 -19.94
C ASP A 93 -5.63 23.91 -19.03
N PHE A 94 -5.46 23.10 -17.98
CA PHE A 94 -6.48 22.78 -17.00
C PHE A 94 -5.97 22.98 -15.57
N ILE A 95 -6.91 23.04 -14.61
CA ILE A 95 -6.56 23.12 -13.17
C ILE A 95 -6.11 21.75 -12.70
N THR A 96 -4.86 21.67 -12.23
CA THR A 96 -4.27 20.44 -11.68
C THR A 96 -4.82 20.11 -10.31
N GLY A 97 -4.80 18.83 -9.94
CA GLY A 97 -5.30 18.32 -8.67
C GLY A 97 -5.79 16.88 -8.78
N VAL A 98 -6.62 16.46 -7.82
CA VAL A 98 -7.23 15.13 -7.83
C VAL A 98 -8.40 15.12 -8.81
N ASN A 99 -8.09 14.97 -10.09
CA ASN A 99 -9.09 14.91 -11.17
C ASN A 99 -8.57 14.12 -12.39
N ASN A 100 -9.49 13.69 -13.26
CA ASN A 100 -9.14 12.88 -14.42
C ASN A 100 -8.14 13.54 -15.38
N PRO A 101 -8.22 14.84 -15.73
CA PRO A 101 -7.23 15.46 -16.60
C PRO A 101 -5.81 15.36 -16.06
N THR A 102 -5.62 15.62 -14.77
CA THR A 102 -4.30 15.51 -14.12
C THR A 102 -3.75 14.08 -14.22
N TYR A 103 -4.55 13.08 -13.87
CA TYR A 103 -4.06 11.69 -13.93
C TYR A 103 -3.86 11.19 -15.36
N LYS A 104 -4.61 11.65 -16.34
CA LYS A 104 -4.31 11.36 -17.76
C LYS A 104 -2.96 11.92 -18.18
N ALA A 105 -2.62 13.14 -17.74
CA ALA A 105 -1.30 13.70 -18.02
C ALA A 105 -0.16 12.91 -17.36
N TYR A 106 -0.34 12.44 -16.11
CA TYR A 106 0.60 11.52 -15.46
C TYR A 106 0.75 10.19 -16.22
N ILE A 107 -0.35 9.63 -16.70
CA ILE A 107 -0.35 8.38 -17.49
C ILE A 107 0.39 8.60 -18.81
N ASP A 108 0.13 9.72 -19.52
CA ASP A 108 0.82 10.04 -20.77
C ASP A 108 2.32 10.23 -20.55
N PHE A 109 2.70 10.95 -19.49
CA PHE A 109 4.10 11.10 -19.10
C PHE A 109 4.75 9.75 -18.78
N ALA A 110 4.09 8.91 -18.00
CA ALA A 110 4.58 7.59 -17.63
C ALA A 110 4.81 6.72 -18.89
N SER A 111 3.83 6.68 -19.80
CA SER A 111 3.91 5.95 -21.06
C SER A 111 5.06 6.45 -21.93
N ALA A 112 5.21 7.77 -22.09
CA ALA A 112 6.25 8.38 -22.92
C ALA A 112 7.68 8.15 -22.37
N ASN A 113 7.82 7.95 -21.05
CA ASN A 113 9.12 7.80 -20.39
C ASN A 113 9.42 6.36 -19.92
N GLY A 114 8.64 5.37 -20.35
CA GLY A 114 8.84 3.97 -19.98
C GLY A 114 8.72 3.76 -18.46
N ILE A 115 7.75 4.39 -17.84
CA ILE A 115 7.36 4.21 -16.45
C ILE A 115 6.14 3.29 -16.43
N GLU A 116 6.22 2.19 -15.68
CA GLU A 116 5.24 1.12 -15.74
C GLU A 116 3.95 1.44 -15.00
N TYR A 117 4.00 2.32 -13.97
CA TYR A 117 2.85 2.55 -13.10
C TYR A 117 2.65 4.04 -12.77
N VAL A 118 1.39 4.37 -12.47
CA VAL A 118 1.01 5.63 -11.81
C VAL A 118 0.30 5.28 -10.51
N ILE A 119 0.70 5.90 -9.38
CA ILE A 119 -0.06 5.85 -8.12
C ILE A 119 -1.04 7.02 -8.11
N LEU A 120 -2.31 6.74 -7.84
CA LEU A 120 -3.26 7.70 -7.34
C LEU A 120 -3.12 7.72 -5.82
N ASP A 121 -2.47 8.75 -5.27
CA ASP A 121 -2.27 8.90 -3.82
C ASP A 121 -3.57 9.34 -3.12
N GLU A 122 -3.53 9.69 -1.85
CA GLU A 122 -4.70 10.06 -1.07
C GLU A 122 -5.55 11.14 -1.76
N GLY A 123 -6.87 10.98 -1.76
CA GLY A 123 -7.83 11.94 -2.29
C GLY A 123 -8.73 11.41 -3.41
N TRP A 124 -8.42 10.29 -4.05
CA TRP A 124 -9.29 9.66 -5.04
C TRP A 124 -10.55 9.04 -4.41
N ALA A 125 -10.48 8.59 -3.16
CA ALA A 125 -11.62 8.14 -2.37
C ALA A 125 -12.06 9.23 -1.39
N VAL A 126 -13.35 9.22 -1.01
CA VAL A 126 -13.95 10.25 -0.15
C VAL A 126 -13.30 10.25 1.24
N ASN A 127 -12.79 11.39 1.66
CA ASN A 127 -12.15 11.58 2.97
C ASN A 127 -13.13 11.37 4.14
N LEU A 128 -12.58 11.02 5.31
CA LEU A 128 -13.25 10.84 6.59
C LEU A 128 -14.22 9.67 6.68
N GLN A 129 -14.47 8.97 5.57
CA GLN A 129 -15.39 7.82 5.53
C GLN A 129 -14.67 6.49 5.78
N ALA A 130 -13.36 6.43 5.59
CA ALA A 130 -12.57 5.19 5.58
C ALA A 130 -13.25 4.10 4.73
N ASP A 131 -13.65 4.47 3.52
CA ASP A 131 -14.39 3.63 2.59
C ASP A 131 -13.84 3.81 1.17
N LEU A 132 -13.10 2.81 0.70
CA LEU A 132 -12.46 2.84 -0.62
C LEU A 132 -13.46 2.64 -1.78
N MET A 133 -14.70 2.25 -1.49
CA MET A 133 -15.74 2.11 -2.51
C MET A 133 -16.39 3.44 -2.89
N GLN A 134 -16.11 4.52 -2.15
CA GLN A 134 -16.64 5.85 -2.41
C GLN A 134 -15.61 6.73 -3.12
N VAL A 135 -15.60 6.68 -4.44
CA VAL A 135 -14.73 7.51 -5.28
C VAL A 135 -15.25 8.96 -5.30
N VAL A 136 -14.34 9.95 -5.26
CA VAL A 136 -14.71 11.37 -5.38
C VAL A 136 -15.28 11.68 -6.76
N LYS A 137 -16.16 12.69 -6.85
CA LYS A 137 -16.91 13.04 -8.08
C LYS A 137 -16.03 13.44 -9.26
N ASP A 138 -14.84 14.00 -9.00
CA ASP A 138 -13.92 14.50 -10.02
C ASP A 138 -13.01 13.40 -10.59
N ILE A 139 -13.17 12.14 -10.11
CA ILE A 139 -12.46 10.95 -10.56
C ILE A 139 -13.45 9.94 -11.17
N ASN A 140 -13.28 9.63 -12.44
CA ASN A 140 -13.82 8.44 -13.07
C ASN A 140 -12.73 7.36 -13.12
N LEU A 141 -12.66 6.55 -12.05
CA LEU A 141 -11.56 5.60 -11.87
C LEU A 141 -11.51 4.54 -12.98
N LYS A 142 -12.68 4.03 -13.42
CA LYS A 142 -12.72 3.04 -14.50
C LYS A 142 -12.16 3.61 -15.81
N GLU A 143 -12.48 4.84 -16.13
CA GLU A 143 -11.94 5.52 -17.30
C GLU A 143 -10.41 5.67 -17.22
N LEU A 144 -9.89 6.02 -16.04
CA LEU A 144 -8.44 6.15 -15.83
C LEU A 144 -7.72 4.80 -15.97
N VAL A 145 -8.30 3.73 -15.41
CA VAL A 145 -7.73 2.38 -15.52
C VAL A 145 -7.70 1.92 -16.99
N ASP A 146 -8.79 2.13 -17.73
CA ASP A 146 -8.85 1.76 -19.16
C ASP A 146 -7.88 2.60 -19.99
N TYR A 147 -7.81 3.90 -19.71
CA TYR A 147 -6.88 4.80 -20.38
C TYR A 147 -5.43 4.40 -20.15
N ALA A 148 -5.07 4.11 -18.89
CA ALA A 148 -3.73 3.65 -18.52
C ALA A 148 -3.39 2.32 -19.22
N ALA A 149 -4.32 1.36 -19.23
CA ALA A 149 -4.14 0.09 -19.92
C ALA A 149 -3.89 0.27 -21.41
N SER A 150 -4.59 1.21 -22.08
CA SER A 150 -4.38 1.53 -23.50
C SER A 150 -2.99 2.12 -23.80
N LYS A 151 -2.31 2.64 -22.77
CA LYS A 151 -0.97 3.23 -22.82
C LYS A 151 0.12 2.30 -22.26
N ASN A 152 -0.21 1.06 -21.92
CA ASN A 152 0.66 0.09 -21.22
C ASN A 152 1.16 0.59 -19.85
N VAL A 153 0.35 1.35 -19.14
CA VAL A 153 0.60 1.85 -17.79
C VAL A 153 -0.38 1.20 -16.82
N GLY A 154 0.10 0.76 -15.66
CA GLY A 154 -0.73 0.21 -14.59
C GLY A 154 -1.13 1.30 -13.58
N ILE A 155 -2.34 1.19 -13.02
CA ILE A 155 -2.78 2.05 -11.92
C ILE A 155 -2.58 1.32 -10.60
N ILE A 156 -1.97 2.01 -9.64
CA ILE A 156 -1.88 1.62 -8.23
C ILE A 156 -2.70 2.63 -7.43
N LEU A 157 -3.47 2.15 -6.46
CA LEU A 157 -4.31 3.01 -5.62
C LEU A 157 -3.72 3.15 -4.22
N TRP A 158 -3.72 4.35 -3.70
CA TRP A 158 -3.44 4.59 -2.30
C TRP A 158 -4.62 4.15 -1.43
N ALA A 159 -4.34 3.58 -0.27
CA ALA A 159 -5.35 3.18 0.70
C ALA A 159 -4.86 3.47 2.13
N GLY A 160 -5.63 4.18 2.91
CA GLY A 160 -5.40 4.27 4.34
C GLY A 160 -5.64 2.92 5.02
N TYR A 161 -4.83 2.60 6.02
CA TYR A 161 -4.85 1.31 6.70
C TYR A 161 -6.26 0.84 7.08
N TYR A 162 -7.01 1.66 7.80
CA TYR A 162 -8.33 1.23 8.30
C TYR A 162 -9.36 1.07 7.18
N ALA A 163 -9.31 1.92 6.16
CA ALA A 163 -10.19 1.79 4.99
C ALA A 163 -9.94 0.48 4.22
N PHE A 164 -8.68 0.03 4.20
CA PHE A 164 -8.29 -1.24 3.57
C PHE A 164 -8.64 -2.46 4.43
N ASP A 165 -8.34 -2.42 5.74
CA ASP A 165 -8.54 -3.55 6.66
C ASP A 165 -10.01 -3.90 6.87
N ARG A 166 -10.88 -2.90 6.93
CA ARG A 166 -12.32 -3.12 7.24
C ARG A 166 -13.09 -3.90 6.17
N ASP A 167 -12.67 -3.86 4.92
CA ASP A 167 -13.36 -4.55 3.80
C ASP A 167 -12.36 -5.11 2.77
N MET A 168 -11.23 -5.61 3.27
CA MET A 168 -10.05 -5.97 2.50
C MET A 168 -10.36 -6.89 1.31
N GLU A 169 -11.16 -7.94 1.52
CA GLU A 169 -11.44 -8.91 0.46
C GLU A 169 -12.30 -8.31 -0.67
N ASN A 170 -13.34 -7.58 -0.32
CA ASN A 170 -14.19 -6.94 -1.31
C ASN A 170 -13.44 -5.86 -2.09
N VAL A 171 -12.62 -5.06 -1.40
CA VAL A 171 -11.74 -4.04 -2.00
C VAL A 171 -10.78 -4.69 -2.98
N CYS A 172 -10.03 -5.71 -2.57
CA CYS A 172 -9.08 -6.38 -3.45
C CYS A 172 -9.78 -6.99 -4.67
N ARG A 173 -10.88 -7.71 -4.48
CA ARG A 173 -11.64 -8.31 -5.58
C ARG A 173 -12.16 -7.26 -6.56
N TYR A 174 -12.83 -6.23 -6.05
CA TYR A 174 -13.47 -5.21 -6.88
C TYR A 174 -12.45 -4.44 -7.75
N PHE A 175 -11.35 -4.02 -7.14
CA PHE A 175 -10.35 -3.24 -7.88
C PHE A 175 -9.46 -4.12 -8.78
N ALA A 176 -9.23 -5.39 -8.43
CA ALA A 176 -8.60 -6.34 -9.35
C ALA A 176 -9.46 -6.59 -10.59
N ASP A 177 -10.77 -6.81 -10.42
CA ASP A 177 -11.73 -6.98 -11.51
C ASP A 177 -11.81 -5.72 -12.40
N MET A 178 -11.63 -4.53 -11.83
CA MET A 178 -11.55 -3.27 -12.56
C MET A 178 -10.27 -3.15 -13.41
N GLY A 179 -9.18 -3.82 -13.03
CA GLY A 179 -7.88 -3.80 -13.70
C GLY A 179 -6.77 -3.04 -12.97
N VAL A 180 -7.00 -2.60 -11.72
CA VAL A 180 -5.99 -2.01 -10.84
C VAL A 180 -4.86 -3.01 -10.59
N LYS A 181 -3.63 -2.54 -10.37
CA LYS A 181 -2.42 -3.36 -10.27
C LYS A 181 -1.88 -3.53 -8.85
N GLY A 182 -2.44 -2.82 -7.90
CA GLY A 182 -2.03 -2.95 -6.50
C GLY A 182 -2.46 -1.78 -5.63
N PHE A 183 -2.06 -1.85 -4.38
CA PHE A 183 -2.31 -0.82 -3.39
C PHE A 183 -1.03 -0.34 -2.72
N LYS A 184 -0.92 0.97 -2.50
CA LYS A 184 -0.03 1.57 -1.52
C LYS A 184 -0.84 1.73 -0.24
N VAL A 185 -0.65 0.83 0.73
CA VAL A 185 -1.34 0.93 2.03
C VAL A 185 -0.50 1.73 3.00
N ASP A 186 -1.11 2.73 3.63
CA ASP A 186 -0.43 3.74 4.43
C ASP A 186 -1.11 3.98 5.79
N PHE A 187 -0.47 4.78 6.66
CA PHE A 187 -0.96 5.19 7.98
C PHE A 187 -1.24 4.04 8.96
N MET A 188 -0.42 2.98 8.95
CA MET A 188 -0.47 1.93 9.97
C MET A 188 -0.07 2.48 11.34
N ASP A 189 1.04 3.22 11.41
CA ASP A 189 1.60 3.92 12.58
C ASP A 189 1.67 3.08 13.86
N ARG A 190 1.78 1.76 13.71
CA ARG A 190 1.81 0.77 14.78
C ARG A 190 2.76 -0.36 14.42
N ASP A 191 3.33 -0.98 15.46
CA ASP A 191 4.25 -2.11 15.35
C ASP A 191 3.89 -3.26 16.32
N ASP A 192 2.66 -3.28 16.83
CA ASP A 192 2.16 -4.37 17.66
C ASP A 192 1.80 -5.63 16.85
N GLN A 193 1.50 -6.71 17.56
CA GLN A 193 1.18 -8.00 16.94
C GLN A 193 0.02 -7.93 15.95
N TYR A 194 -0.99 -7.12 16.24
CA TYR A 194 -2.15 -6.97 15.35
C TYR A 194 -1.73 -6.36 14.01
N MET A 195 -0.91 -5.31 14.03
CA MET A 195 -0.42 -4.66 12.82
C MET A 195 0.55 -5.55 12.03
N THR A 196 1.40 -6.29 12.74
CA THR A 196 2.26 -7.28 12.07
C THR A 196 1.43 -8.36 11.35
N ALA A 197 0.38 -8.86 12.01
CA ALA A 197 -0.55 -9.81 11.39
C ALA A 197 -1.34 -9.20 10.22
N PHE A 198 -1.70 -7.91 10.30
CA PHE A 198 -2.34 -7.19 9.19
C PHE A 198 -1.47 -7.19 7.94
N ASN A 199 -0.17 -6.89 8.06
CA ASN A 199 0.73 -6.87 6.91
C ASN A 199 0.76 -8.22 6.17
N TYR A 200 0.76 -9.34 6.90
CA TYR A 200 0.66 -10.67 6.29
C TYR A 200 -0.69 -10.90 5.61
N ARG A 201 -1.80 -10.56 6.27
CA ARG A 201 -3.15 -10.71 5.71
C ARG A 201 -3.33 -9.87 4.44
N ALA A 202 -2.84 -8.62 4.45
CA ALA A 202 -2.89 -7.73 3.29
C ALA A 202 -2.11 -8.32 2.11
N ALA A 203 -0.87 -8.77 2.33
CA ALA A 203 -0.06 -9.40 1.29
C ALA A 203 -0.70 -10.68 0.74
N GLU A 204 -1.24 -11.53 1.59
CA GLU A 204 -1.95 -12.76 1.17
C GLU A 204 -3.21 -12.44 0.38
N MET A 205 -3.98 -11.44 0.80
CA MET A 205 -5.20 -11.04 0.10
C MET A 205 -4.89 -10.41 -1.26
N CYS A 206 -3.89 -9.52 -1.32
CA CYS A 206 -3.43 -8.97 -2.60
C CYS A 206 -2.94 -10.07 -3.53
N ALA A 207 -2.13 -11.02 -3.05
CA ALA A 207 -1.68 -12.15 -3.85
C ALA A 207 -2.83 -13.04 -4.36
N LYS A 208 -3.88 -13.26 -3.57
CA LYS A 208 -5.09 -14.00 -3.98
C LYS A 208 -5.75 -13.39 -5.22
N TYR A 209 -5.73 -12.08 -5.33
CA TYR A 209 -6.34 -11.32 -6.44
C TYR A 209 -5.31 -10.79 -7.45
N LYS A 210 -4.03 -11.17 -7.32
CA LYS A 210 -2.93 -10.75 -8.22
C LYS A 210 -2.72 -9.23 -8.28
N LEU A 211 -2.75 -8.60 -7.10
CA LEU A 211 -2.54 -7.17 -6.87
C LEU A 211 -1.16 -6.88 -6.24
#